data_e239728e3f133d1280dab96aff34447a
#
_entry.id   e239728e3f133d1280dab96aff34447a
#
_cell.length_a   1.000
_cell.length_b   1.000
_cell.length_c   1.000
_cell.angle_alpha   90.00
_cell.angle_beta   90.00
_cell.angle_gamma   90.00
#
_symmetry.space_group_name_H-M   'P 1'
#
loop_
_entity.id
_entity.type
_entity.pdbx_description
1 polymer ?
#
loop_
_entity_poly.entity_id
_entity_poly.type
_entity_poly.pdbx_seq_one_letter_code
_entity_poly.pdbx_strand_id
1 'polypeptide(L)'
;EDRDRVFGEVVVRAGELLTLTASEATSMREGRPLLAKGVASSIEEIAEFEGIDSAAIVRAEATAFENVAWWVSKWSFLLILVGMAAAYAELKAPGFGIGGAISLLAFGTFFFGNYMAGNLANYELVALFVLGIVLIAVELFLIPGTGVTGIAGVLCLLGALLLGTVDKIDWNDWKVGDFSGNLLDLLRGPAFTLGTGLLGGSFLVVLLMRFLPSAPLFRVFVSK
;
A
#
# COMPACT_ATOMS: atom_id res chain seq x y z
N GLU A 1 -34.61 -3.50 29.30
CA GLU A 1 -34.03 -2.54 30.31
C GLU A 1 -33.80 -1.13 29.71
N ASP A 2 -34.44 -0.79 28.58
CA ASP A 2 -34.22 0.46 27.84
C ASP A 2 -35.52 1.32 27.71
N ARG A 3 -36.48 1.15 28.63
CA ARG A 3 -37.79 1.83 28.55
C ARG A 3 -37.87 3.20 29.23
N ASP A 4 -36.84 3.61 29.97
CA ASP A 4 -36.87 4.86 30.74
C ASP A 4 -35.92 5.95 30.20
N ARG A 5 -35.45 5.85 28.96
CA ARG A 5 -34.73 6.95 28.33
C ARG A 5 -35.73 8.03 27.93
N VAL A 6 -35.80 9.09 28.70
CA VAL A 6 -36.43 10.33 28.28
C VAL A 6 -35.58 10.92 27.17
N PHE A 7 -36.05 10.84 25.94
CA PHE A 7 -35.42 11.51 24.81
C PHE A 7 -35.63 13.01 24.97
N GLY A 8 -34.52 13.75 25.13
CA GLY A 8 -34.52 15.20 25.15
C GLY A 8 -34.83 15.79 23.76
N GLU A 9 -34.57 17.08 23.60
CA GLU A 9 -34.78 17.76 22.32
C GLU A 9 -33.95 17.13 21.20
N VAL A 10 -34.56 16.85 20.06
CA VAL A 10 -33.89 16.28 18.89
C VAL A 10 -32.91 17.29 18.30
N VAL A 11 -31.63 16.98 18.30
CA VAL A 11 -30.55 17.84 17.76
C VAL A 11 -30.45 17.67 16.24
N VAL A 12 -30.57 16.43 15.74
CA VAL A 12 -30.55 16.08 14.32
C VAL A 12 -31.57 14.98 14.05
N ARG A 13 -32.23 15.04 12.90
CA ARG A 13 -33.22 14.03 12.50
C ARG A 13 -32.55 12.71 12.12
N ALA A 14 -33.25 11.61 12.30
CA ALA A 14 -32.77 10.32 11.88
C ALA A 14 -32.45 10.31 10.36
N GLY A 15 -31.24 9.92 9.99
CA GLY A 15 -30.76 9.89 8.60
C GLY A 15 -30.00 11.15 8.14
N GLU A 16 -29.92 12.18 8.98
CA GLU A 16 -29.10 13.37 8.71
C GLU A 16 -27.75 13.27 9.42
N LEU A 17 -26.70 13.82 8.80
CA LEU A 17 -25.36 13.89 9.39
C LEU A 17 -25.33 14.95 10.51
N LEU A 18 -24.88 14.56 11.71
CA LEU A 18 -24.66 15.49 12.81
C LEU A 18 -23.46 16.38 12.50
N THR A 19 -23.70 17.67 12.23
CA THR A 19 -22.67 18.68 12.06
C THR A 19 -22.85 19.74 13.16
N LEU A 20 -21.83 19.92 14.00
CA LEU A 20 -21.82 20.89 15.10
C LEU A 20 -20.60 21.79 14.99
N THR A 21 -20.81 23.06 15.28
CA THR A 21 -19.70 23.97 15.58
C THR A 21 -19.13 23.65 16.97
N ALA A 22 -17.91 24.13 17.26
CA ALA A 22 -17.31 23.96 18.58
C ALA A 22 -18.17 24.54 19.71
N SER A 23 -18.84 25.67 19.46
CA SER A 23 -19.75 26.32 20.43
C SER A 23 -21.03 25.48 20.64
N GLU A 24 -21.59 24.91 19.61
CA GLU A 24 -22.76 24.03 19.72
C GLU A 24 -22.42 22.73 20.44
N ALA A 25 -21.25 22.13 20.15
CA ALA A 25 -20.78 20.91 20.79
C ALA A 25 -20.60 21.07 22.30
N THR A 26 -20.19 22.27 22.76
CA THR A 26 -20.00 22.59 24.19
C THR A 26 -21.22 23.21 24.84
N SER A 27 -22.32 23.49 24.11
CA SER A 27 -23.54 24.07 24.66
C SER A 27 -24.15 23.14 25.73
N MET A 28 -24.58 23.77 26.85
CA MET A 28 -25.17 23.03 27.95
C MET A 28 -26.66 22.73 27.65
N ARG A 29 -27.04 21.47 27.71
CA ARG A 29 -28.43 21.00 27.63
C ARG A 29 -28.75 20.11 28.82
N GLU A 30 -29.82 20.39 29.52
CA GLU A 30 -30.24 19.64 30.72
C GLU A 30 -29.14 19.41 31.76
N GLY A 31 -28.25 20.40 31.92
CA GLY A 31 -27.15 20.35 32.88
C GLY A 31 -25.91 19.53 32.43
N ARG A 32 -25.88 19.10 31.16
CA ARG A 32 -24.75 18.40 30.56
C ARG A 32 -24.33 19.06 29.25
N PRO A 33 -23.05 19.05 28.90
CA PRO A 33 -22.60 19.48 27.58
C PRO A 33 -23.17 18.56 26.51
N LEU A 34 -23.54 19.12 25.36
CA LEU A 34 -24.17 18.36 24.25
C LEU A 34 -23.27 17.24 23.74
N LEU A 35 -22.01 17.50 23.51
CA LEU A 35 -21.04 16.54 22.97
C LEU A 35 -19.68 16.63 23.64
N ALA A 36 -19.15 17.82 23.89
CA ALA A 36 -17.81 18.04 24.39
C ALA A 36 -17.79 18.91 25.65
N LYS A 37 -16.94 18.60 26.63
CA LYS A 37 -16.80 19.34 27.88
C LYS A 37 -16.24 20.76 27.68
N GLY A 38 -15.46 20.96 26.63
CA GLY A 38 -14.82 22.22 26.32
C GLY A 38 -14.16 22.19 24.94
N VAL A 39 -13.57 23.32 24.56
CA VAL A 39 -12.76 23.49 23.36
C VAL A 39 -11.34 23.79 23.82
N ALA A 40 -10.37 23.04 23.32
CA ALA A 40 -8.97 23.23 23.63
C ALA A 40 -8.20 23.63 22.37
N SER A 41 -7.27 24.58 22.51
CA SER A 41 -6.41 25.04 21.41
C SER A 41 -5.08 24.30 21.35
N SER A 42 -4.73 23.57 22.40
CA SER A 42 -3.49 22.81 22.51
C SER A 42 -3.68 21.52 23.30
N ILE A 43 -2.72 20.59 23.15
CA ILE A 43 -2.72 19.32 23.90
C ILE A 43 -2.52 19.60 25.40
N GLU A 44 -1.73 20.60 25.74
CA GLU A 44 -1.47 21.01 27.11
C GLU A 44 -2.76 21.49 27.80
N GLU A 45 -3.61 22.21 27.08
CA GLU A 45 -4.93 22.65 27.56
C GLU A 45 -5.88 21.46 27.75
N ILE A 46 -5.82 20.42 26.88
CA ILE A 46 -6.58 19.18 27.08
C ILE A 46 -6.12 18.45 28.35
N ALA A 47 -4.80 18.40 28.58
CA ALA A 47 -4.24 17.79 29.79
C ALA A 47 -4.72 18.51 31.06
N GLU A 48 -4.79 19.84 31.04
CA GLU A 48 -5.31 20.64 32.16
C GLU A 48 -6.80 20.38 32.40
N PHE A 49 -7.63 20.29 31.32
CA PHE A 49 -9.05 19.95 31.44
C PHE A 49 -9.29 18.56 32.04
N GLU A 50 -8.46 17.59 31.73
CA GLU A 50 -8.58 16.21 32.20
C GLU A 50 -7.77 15.97 33.50
N GLY A 51 -7.06 17.00 34.04
CA GLY A 51 -6.27 16.88 35.25
C GLY A 51 -5.04 15.98 35.09
N ILE A 52 -4.51 15.88 33.88
CA ILE A 52 -3.33 15.07 33.55
C ILE A 52 -2.10 15.96 33.63
N ASP A 53 -1.03 15.48 34.27
CA ASP A 53 0.26 16.17 34.23
C ASP A 53 0.76 16.27 32.77
N SER A 54 1.01 17.49 32.30
CA SER A 54 1.55 17.72 30.95
C SER A 54 2.88 17.02 30.69
N ALA A 55 3.66 16.72 31.73
CA ALA A 55 4.87 15.92 31.67
C ALA A 55 4.60 14.41 31.35
N ALA A 56 3.37 13.94 31.55
CA ALA A 56 2.96 12.59 31.21
C ALA A 56 2.50 12.42 29.74
N ILE A 57 2.42 13.53 28.98
CA ILE A 57 2.02 13.49 27.56
C ILE A 57 3.16 12.91 26.75
N VAL A 58 2.98 11.69 26.25
CA VAL A 58 3.89 11.06 25.32
C VAL A 58 3.42 11.32 23.90
N ARG A 59 4.18 12.12 23.15
CA ARG A 59 3.92 12.31 21.72
C ARG A 59 4.47 11.10 20.97
N ALA A 60 3.58 10.33 20.35
CA ALA A 60 3.98 9.25 19.44
C ALA A 60 4.44 9.90 18.12
N GLU A 61 5.75 10.05 17.97
CA GLU A 61 6.36 10.45 16.71
C GLU A 61 6.66 9.19 15.90
N ALA A 62 6.39 9.26 14.58
CA ALA A 62 6.76 8.16 13.70
C ALA A 62 8.27 7.93 13.75
N THR A 63 8.68 6.70 13.97
CA THR A 63 10.11 6.33 13.97
C THR A 63 10.70 6.56 12.58
N ALA A 64 12.03 6.72 12.51
CA ALA A 64 12.72 6.82 11.22
C ALA A 64 12.40 5.61 10.31
N PHE A 65 12.19 4.45 10.91
CA PHE A 65 11.85 3.22 10.22
C PHE A 65 10.43 3.25 9.63
N GLU A 66 9.44 3.73 10.37
CA GLU A 66 8.07 3.93 9.89
C GLU A 66 8.00 4.96 8.76
N ASN A 67 8.77 6.04 8.87
CA ASN A 67 8.88 7.04 7.81
C ASN A 67 9.46 6.45 6.52
N VAL A 68 10.50 5.60 6.62
CA VAL A 68 11.07 4.89 5.46
C VAL A 68 10.05 3.92 4.87
N ALA A 69 9.36 3.14 5.69
CA ALA A 69 8.34 2.19 5.25
C ALA A 69 7.19 2.90 4.50
N TRP A 70 6.70 4.00 5.05
CA TRP A 70 5.68 4.83 4.40
C TRP A 70 6.16 5.42 3.08
N TRP A 71 7.42 5.88 3.04
CA TRP A 71 8.02 6.40 1.81
C TRP A 71 8.12 5.31 0.75
N VAL A 72 8.59 4.11 1.10
CA VAL A 72 8.67 2.95 0.20
C VAL A 72 7.29 2.58 -0.33
N SER A 73 6.28 2.52 0.52
CA SER A 73 4.90 2.22 0.12
C SER A 73 4.37 3.25 -0.87
N LYS A 74 4.58 4.54 -0.61
CA LYS A 74 4.17 5.63 -1.49
C LYS A 74 4.80 5.56 -2.89
N TRP A 75 6.06 5.11 -2.98
CA TRP A 75 6.81 5.01 -4.22
C TRP A 75 6.88 3.59 -4.79
N SER A 76 5.99 2.72 -4.35
CA SER A 76 5.93 1.30 -4.77
C SER A 76 5.88 1.13 -6.29
N PHE A 77 5.23 2.04 -7.02
CA PHE A 77 5.19 2.00 -8.48
C PHE A 77 6.59 2.09 -9.12
N LEU A 78 7.52 2.85 -8.53
CA LEU A 78 8.91 2.93 -9.02
C LEU A 78 9.66 1.62 -8.78
N LEU A 79 9.41 0.95 -7.66
CA LEU A 79 10.02 -0.35 -7.37
C LEU A 79 9.54 -1.42 -8.35
N ILE A 80 8.24 -1.42 -8.68
CA ILE A 80 7.67 -2.29 -9.72
C ILE A 80 8.33 -2.00 -11.08
N LEU A 81 8.40 -0.70 -11.46
CA LEU A 81 9.00 -0.26 -12.72
C LEU A 81 10.46 -0.71 -12.83
N VAL A 82 11.27 -0.42 -11.82
CA VAL A 82 12.71 -0.77 -11.81
C VAL A 82 12.89 -2.28 -11.77
N GLY A 83 12.12 -2.98 -10.92
CA GLY A 83 12.19 -4.43 -10.80
C GLY A 83 11.88 -5.14 -12.13
N MET A 84 10.83 -4.73 -12.83
CA MET A 84 10.47 -5.27 -14.14
C MET A 84 11.54 -4.98 -15.21
N ALA A 85 12.00 -3.73 -15.30
CA ALA A 85 13.00 -3.35 -16.30
C ALA A 85 14.32 -4.10 -16.07
N ALA A 86 14.74 -4.25 -14.82
CA ALA A 86 15.94 -4.99 -14.45
C ALA A 86 15.81 -6.50 -14.72
N ALA A 87 14.65 -7.10 -14.38
CA ALA A 87 14.37 -8.50 -14.72
C ALA A 87 14.42 -8.74 -16.23
N TYR A 88 13.81 -7.83 -17.01
CA TYR A 88 13.86 -7.92 -18.47
C TYR A 88 15.28 -7.78 -19.00
N ALA A 89 16.09 -6.86 -18.48
CA ALA A 89 17.48 -6.68 -18.90
C ALA A 89 18.32 -7.96 -18.65
N GLU A 90 18.13 -8.62 -17.49
CA GLU A 90 18.79 -9.90 -17.19
C GLU A 90 18.37 -11.02 -18.14
N LEU A 91 17.08 -11.11 -18.49
CA LEU A 91 16.58 -12.09 -19.45
C LEU A 91 17.16 -11.90 -20.87
N LYS A 92 17.46 -10.66 -21.25
CA LYS A 92 18.01 -10.33 -22.58
C LYS A 92 19.52 -10.46 -22.65
N ALA A 93 20.23 -10.24 -21.55
CA ALA A 93 21.68 -10.34 -21.44
C ALA A 93 22.08 -11.24 -20.25
N PRO A 94 21.74 -12.54 -20.30
CA PRO A 94 22.00 -13.45 -19.20
C PRO A 94 23.49 -13.60 -18.95
N GLY A 95 23.88 -13.66 -17.68
CA GLY A 95 25.25 -14.00 -17.28
C GLY A 95 25.98 -13.00 -16.40
N PHE A 96 25.45 -11.79 -16.23
CA PHE A 96 26.04 -10.80 -15.30
C PHE A 96 25.40 -10.83 -13.92
N GLY A 97 24.13 -11.26 -13.81
CA GLY A 97 23.37 -11.28 -12.55
C GLY A 97 23.02 -9.90 -11.99
N ILE A 98 23.49 -8.82 -12.63
CA ILE A 98 23.26 -7.44 -12.15
C ILE A 98 21.79 -7.08 -12.27
N GLY A 99 21.16 -7.38 -13.40
CA GLY A 99 19.73 -7.15 -13.61
C GLY A 99 18.90 -7.96 -12.63
N GLY A 100 19.25 -9.23 -12.43
CA GLY A 100 18.62 -10.10 -11.43
C GLY A 100 18.78 -9.57 -10.02
N ALA A 101 19.98 -9.11 -9.64
CA ALA A 101 20.23 -8.53 -8.33
C ALA A 101 19.42 -7.25 -8.10
N ILE A 102 19.37 -6.34 -9.08
CA ILE A 102 18.56 -5.11 -8.99
C ILE A 102 17.08 -5.45 -8.89
N SER A 103 16.59 -6.40 -9.70
CA SER A 103 15.20 -6.87 -9.64
C SER A 103 14.85 -7.45 -8.28
N LEU A 104 15.71 -8.31 -7.72
CA LEU A 104 15.55 -8.91 -6.40
C LEU A 104 15.50 -7.83 -5.30
N LEU A 105 16.41 -6.86 -5.36
CA LEU A 105 16.43 -5.74 -4.42
C LEU A 105 15.17 -4.88 -4.53
N ALA A 106 14.74 -4.57 -5.76
CA ALA A 106 13.54 -3.75 -5.99
C ALA A 106 12.27 -4.44 -5.44
N PHE A 107 12.04 -5.70 -5.79
CA PHE A 107 10.87 -6.44 -5.30
C PHE A 107 11.00 -6.80 -3.81
N GLY A 108 12.20 -7.11 -3.33
CA GLY A 108 12.45 -7.31 -1.90
C GLY A 108 12.12 -6.06 -1.08
N THR A 109 12.57 -4.89 -1.54
CA THR A 109 12.24 -3.59 -0.91
C THR A 109 10.75 -3.29 -1.02
N PHE A 110 10.12 -3.62 -2.15
CA PHE A 110 8.67 -3.48 -2.34
C PHE A 110 7.88 -4.26 -1.28
N PHE A 111 8.12 -5.56 -1.16
CA PHE A 111 7.39 -6.38 -0.19
C PHE A 111 7.70 -5.99 1.25
N PHE A 112 8.99 -5.81 1.58
CA PHE A 112 9.40 -5.42 2.92
C PHE A 112 8.83 -4.07 3.34
N GLY A 113 8.94 -3.05 2.47
CA GLY A 113 8.45 -1.71 2.79
C GLY A 113 6.92 -1.65 2.92
N ASN A 114 6.19 -2.34 2.03
CA ASN A 114 4.73 -2.40 2.12
C ASN A 114 4.26 -3.20 3.36
N TYR A 115 4.95 -4.29 3.72
CA TYR A 115 4.69 -5.01 4.97
C TYR A 115 4.85 -4.11 6.20
N MET A 116 5.95 -3.35 6.26
CA MET A 116 6.23 -2.44 7.36
C MET A 116 5.32 -1.21 7.40
N ALA A 117 4.77 -0.82 6.25
CA ALA A 117 3.76 0.24 6.14
C ALA A 117 2.35 -0.20 6.57
N GLY A 118 2.16 -1.47 6.94
CA GLY A 118 0.86 -2.00 7.36
C GLY A 118 -0.01 -2.56 6.23
N ASN A 119 0.55 -2.73 5.03
CA ASN A 119 -0.13 -3.36 3.90
C ASN A 119 -0.13 -4.90 3.99
N LEU A 120 -0.87 -5.56 3.08
CA LEU A 120 -0.97 -7.02 3.03
C LEU A 120 0.31 -7.76 2.59
N ALA A 121 1.39 -7.06 2.28
CA ALA A 121 2.66 -7.59 1.73
C ALA A 121 3.38 -8.56 2.68
N ASN A 122 2.71 -9.61 3.10
CA ASN A 122 3.20 -10.65 4.01
C ASN A 122 3.92 -11.80 3.25
N TYR A 123 4.39 -12.79 3.99
CA TYR A 123 5.13 -13.92 3.40
C TYR A 123 4.32 -14.75 2.41
N GLU A 124 2.99 -14.82 2.55
CA GLU A 124 2.12 -15.52 1.61
C GLU A 124 2.12 -14.85 0.24
N LEU A 125 2.11 -13.52 0.20
CA LEU A 125 2.20 -12.78 -1.07
C LEU A 125 3.60 -12.86 -1.68
N VAL A 126 4.65 -12.88 -0.86
CA VAL A 126 6.01 -13.17 -1.35
C VAL A 126 6.07 -14.57 -1.96
N ALA A 127 5.49 -15.57 -1.30
CA ALA A 127 5.44 -16.94 -1.83
C ALA A 127 4.62 -17.01 -3.13
N LEU A 128 3.50 -16.29 -3.22
CA LEU A 128 2.70 -16.18 -4.45
C LEU A 128 3.49 -15.53 -5.58
N PHE A 129 4.28 -14.50 -5.28
CA PHE A 129 5.15 -13.84 -6.25
C PHE A 129 6.24 -14.79 -6.77
N VAL A 130 6.91 -15.50 -5.87
CA VAL A 130 7.92 -16.50 -6.23
C VAL A 130 7.31 -17.64 -7.04
N LEU A 131 6.13 -18.12 -6.67
CA LEU A 131 5.37 -19.11 -7.45
C LEU A 131 5.09 -18.61 -8.86
N GLY A 132 4.71 -17.35 -9.02
CA GLY A 132 4.52 -16.73 -10.32
C GLY A 132 5.78 -16.75 -11.18
N ILE A 133 6.95 -16.44 -10.61
CA ILE A 133 8.24 -16.53 -11.30
C ILE A 133 8.52 -17.98 -11.72
N VAL A 134 8.32 -18.93 -10.83
CA VAL A 134 8.55 -20.37 -11.12
C VAL A 134 7.64 -20.85 -12.25
N LEU A 135 6.36 -20.50 -12.24
CA LEU A 135 5.41 -20.89 -13.29
C LEU A 135 5.79 -20.31 -14.66
N ILE A 136 6.26 -19.05 -14.70
CA ILE A 136 6.77 -18.46 -15.94
C ILE A 136 8.03 -19.19 -16.40
N ALA A 137 8.95 -19.52 -15.49
CA ALA A 137 10.15 -20.27 -15.82
C ALA A 137 9.82 -21.67 -16.36
N VAL A 138 8.83 -22.35 -15.77
CA VAL A 138 8.34 -23.65 -16.27
C VAL A 138 7.81 -23.51 -17.70
N GLU A 139 6.99 -22.49 -17.99
CA GLU A 139 6.49 -22.24 -19.34
C GLU A 139 7.63 -22.00 -20.33
N LEU A 140 8.64 -21.20 -19.95
CA LEU A 140 9.72 -20.83 -20.86
C LEU A 140 10.71 -21.95 -21.13
N PHE A 141 11.00 -22.81 -20.13
CA PHE A 141 12.10 -23.77 -20.19
C PHE A 141 11.65 -25.24 -20.24
N LEU A 142 10.50 -25.59 -19.65
CA LEU A 142 10.04 -27.00 -19.55
C LEU A 142 8.94 -27.35 -20.55
N ILE A 143 7.92 -26.48 -20.67
CA ILE A 143 6.72 -26.78 -21.48
C ILE A 143 6.34 -25.58 -22.38
N PRO A 144 7.28 -25.09 -23.22
CA PRO A 144 7.06 -23.90 -24.02
C PRO A 144 5.85 -24.05 -24.96
N GLY A 145 5.00 -23.02 -25.01
CA GLY A 145 3.88 -22.94 -25.93
C GLY A 145 2.54 -23.46 -25.42
N THR A 146 2.44 -23.97 -24.19
CA THR A 146 1.13 -24.32 -23.60
C THR A 146 0.34 -23.08 -23.23
N GLY A 147 1.01 -22.00 -22.82
CA GLY A 147 0.44 -20.75 -22.35
C GLY A 147 -0.22 -20.82 -20.98
N VAL A 148 -0.57 -22.01 -20.51
CA VAL A 148 -1.33 -22.19 -19.25
C VAL A 148 -0.52 -21.77 -18.03
N THR A 149 0.70 -22.30 -17.90
CA THR A 149 1.59 -22.00 -16.78
C THR A 149 2.10 -20.56 -16.85
N GLY A 150 2.33 -20.04 -18.06
CA GLY A 150 2.71 -18.64 -18.28
C GLY A 150 1.61 -17.66 -17.83
N ILE A 151 0.37 -17.89 -18.24
CA ILE A 151 -0.77 -17.07 -17.82
C ILE A 151 -0.98 -17.16 -16.30
N ALA A 152 -0.96 -18.39 -15.74
CA ALA A 152 -1.09 -18.58 -14.30
C ALA A 152 0.03 -17.86 -13.54
N GLY A 153 1.26 -17.93 -14.02
CA GLY A 153 2.41 -17.22 -13.43
C GLY A 153 2.24 -15.70 -13.46
N VAL A 154 1.79 -15.14 -14.59
CA VAL A 154 1.50 -13.70 -14.69
C VAL A 154 0.40 -13.30 -13.73
N LEU A 155 -0.68 -14.06 -13.61
CA LEU A 155 -1.76 -13.78 -12.66
C LEU A 155 -1.28 -13.83 -11.21
N CYS A 156 -0.42 -14.78 -10.85
CA CYS A 156 0.21 -14.84 -9.53
C CYS A 156 1.07 -13.60 -9.24
N LEU A 157 1.90 -13.17 -10.19
CA LEU A 157 2.73 -11.97 -10.04
C LEU A 157 1.87 -10.71 -9.88
N LEU A 158 0.90 -10.52 -10.76
CA LEU A 158 0.01 -9.35 -10.71
C LEU A 158 -0.82 -9.35 -9.42
N GLY A 159 -1.35 -10.50 -9.02
CA GLY A 159 -2.10 -10.65 -7.77
C GLY A 159 -1.24 -10.32 -6.55
N ALA A 160 0.00 -10.83 -6.47
CA ALA A 160 0.91 -10.57 -5.37
C ALA A 160 1.29 -9.07 -5.28
N LEU A 161 1.57 -8.42 -6.41
CA LEU A 161 1.92 -7.00 -6.44
C LEU A 161 0.71 -6.11 -6.12
N LEU A 162 -0.47 -6.44 -6.65
CA LEU A 162 -1.70 -5.70 -6.37
C LEU A 162 -2.05 -5.78 -4.89
N LEU A 163 -2.18 -6.99 -4.35
CA LEU A 163 -2.56 -7.21 -2.97
C LEU A 163 -1.49 -6.72 -1.99
N GLY A 164 -0.22 -6.73 -2.40
CA GLY A 164 0.89 -6.23 -1.57
C GLY A 164 0.82 -4.74 -1.25
N THR A 165 0.03 -3.95 -1.99
CA THR A 165 -0.20 -2.52 -1.73
C THR A 165 -1.55 -2.22 -1.09
N VAL A 166 -2.39 -3.24 -0.83
CA VAL A 166 -3.68 -3.08 -0.14
C VAL A 166 -3.43 -2.87 1.35
N ASP A 167 -4.08 -1.87 1.94
CA ASP A 167 -4.05 -1.65 3.39
C ASP A 167 -4.70 -2.83 4.12
N LYS A 168 -4.04 -3.28 5.19
CA LYS A 168 -4.48 -4.44 5.96
C LYS A 168 -5.73 -4.16 6.78
N ILE A 169 -5.90 -2.92 7.25
CA ILE A 169 -7.08 -2.51 8.02
C ILE A 169 -8.28 -2.49 7.08
N ASP A 170 -8.19 -1.78 5.96
CA ASP A 170 -9.25 -1.69 4.96
C ASP A 170 -9.68 -3.08 4.45
N TRP A 171 -8.71 -3.99 4.24
CA TRP A 171 -8.97 -5.37 3.84
C TRP A 171 -9.74 -6.16 4.90
N ASN A 172 -9.40 -5.99 6.18
CA ASN A 172 -10.10 -6.66 7.27
C ASN A 172 -11.50 -6.08 7.44
N ASP A 173 -11.65 -4.76 7.37
CA ASP A 173 -12.95 -4.09 7.47
C ASP A 173 -13.87 -4.51 6.33
N TRP A 174 -13.33 -4.65 5.11
CA TRP A 174 -14.08 -5.19 3.98
C TRP A 174 -14.56 -6.63 4.22
N LYS A 175 -13.73 -7.51 4.79
CA LYS A 175 -14.09 -8.90 5.10
C LYS A 175 -15.22 -9.01 6.13
N VAL A 176 -15.24 -8.15 7.13
CA VAL A 176 -16.28 -8.16 8.19
C VAL A 176 -17.51 -7.33 7.82
N GLY A 177 -17.48 -6.62 6.68
CA GLY A 177 -18.59 -5.80 6.19
C GLY A 177 -18.64 -4.40 6.80
N ASP A 178 -17.62 -3.98 7.53
CA ASP A 178 -17.54 -2.64 8.14
C ASP A 178 -16.95 -1.59 7.19
N PHE A 179 -16.35 -2.02 6.08
CA PHE A 179 -15.86 -1.11 5.06
C PHE A 179 -17.00 -0.43 4.31
N SER A 180 -17.04 0.88 4.33
CA SER A 180 -18.11 1.70 3.74
C SER A 180 -18.11 1.72 2.20
N GLY A 181 -17.05 1.21 1.56
CA GLY A 181 -16.86 1.11 0.12
C GLY A 181 -17.11 -0.29 -0.43
N ASN A 182 -17.10 -0.40 -1.75
CA ASN A 182 -17.12 -1.69 -2.43
C ASN A 182 -15.69 -2.17 -2.74
N LEU A 183 -15.55 -3.41 -3.24
CA LEU A 183 -14.25 -3.98 -3.61
C LEU A 183 -13.45 -3.11 -4.59
N LEU A 184 -14.12 -2.40 -5.49
CA LEU A 184 -13.46 -1.51 -6.47
C LEU A 184 -12.84 -0.30 -5.78
N ASP A 185 -13.48 0.24 -4.74
CA ASP A 185 -12.94 1.36 -3.97
C ASP A 185 -11.68 0.94 -3.21
N LEU A 186 -11.69 -0.25 -2.60
CA LEU A 186 -10.53 -0.86 -1.93
C LEU A 186 -9.34 -1.05 -2.89
N LEU A 187 -9.60 -1.51 -4.10
CA LEU A 187 -8.56 -1.85 -5.07
C LEU A 187 -8.12 -0.69 -5.96
N ARG A 188 -8.81 0.46 -5.94
CA ARG A 188 -8.53 1.59 -6.83
C ARG A 188 -7.11 2.15 -6.67
N GLY A 189 -6.65 2.38 -5.45
CA GLY A 189 -5.29 2.84 -5.16
C GLY A 189 -4.23 1.82 -5.55
N PRO A 190 -4.33 0.57 -5.07
CA PRO A 190 -3.48 -0.55 -5.49
C PRO A 190 -3.40 -0.74 -7.00
N ALA A 191 -4.56 -0.72 -7.70
CA ALA A 191 -4.61 -0.86 -9.16
C ALA A 191 -3.92 0.30 -9.89
N PHE A 192 -4.06 1.52 -9.39
CA PHE A 192 -3.35 2.68 -9.94
C PHE A 192 -1.84 2.55 -9.76
N THR A 193 -1.37 2.14 -8.58
CA THR A 193 0.05 1.90 -8.28
C THR A 193 0.63 0.82 -9.20
N LEU A 194 -0.07 -0.32 -9.31
CA LEU A 194 0.34 -1.41 -10.20
C LEU A 194 0.33 -0.97 -11.65
N GLY A 195 -0.74 -0.33 -12.11
CA GLY A 195 -0.88 0.14 -13.48
C GLY A 195 0.21 1.13 -13.89
N THR A 196 0.51 2.11 -13.07
CA THR A 196 1.58 3.09 -13.33
C THR A 196 2.97 2.44 -13.32
N GLY A 197 3.22 1.50 -12.40
CA GLY A 197 4.46 0.71 -12.35
C GLY A 197 4.65 -0.16 -13.60
N LEU A 198 3.60 -0.85 -14.04
CA LEU A 198 3.63 -1.72 -15.23
C LEU A 198 3.79 -0.90 -16.52
N LEU A 199 3.02 0.17 -16.69
CA LEU A 199 3.11 1.03 -17.87
C LEU A 199 4.48 1.72 -17.95
N GLY A 200 4.96 2.27 -16.83
CA GLY A 200 6.28 2.88 -16.74
C GLY A 200 7.40 1.87 -16.98
N GLY A 201 7.29 0.67 -16.36
CA GLY A 201 8.24 -0.43 -16.57
C GLY A 201 8.28 -0.89 -18.02
N SER A 202 7.11 -1.07 -18.65
CA SER A 202 7.01 -1.44 -20.08
C SER A 202 7.61 -0.36 -20.97
N PHE A 203 7.34 0.90 -20.68
CA PHE A 203 7.95 2.03 -21.42
C PHE A 203 9.47 2.04 -21.28
N LEU A 204 9.99 1.84 -20.06
CA LEU A 204 11.43 1.75 -19.81
C LEU A 204 12.04 0.56 -20.53
N VAL A 205 11.38 -0.59 -20.54
CA VAL A 205 11.80 -1.77 -21.31
C VAL A 205 11.92 -1.44 -22.78
N VAL A 206 10.92 -0.78 -23.40
CA VAL A 206 10.97 -0.36 -24.80
C VAL A 206 12.14 0.60 -25.06
N LEU A 207 12.38 1.56 -24.17
CA LEU A 207 13.55 2.43 -24.22
C LEU A 207 14.87 1.64 -24.17
N LEU A 208 14.98 0.71 -23.24
CA LEU A 208 16.17 -0.15 -23.13
C LEU A 208 16.38 -0.96 -24.41
N MET A 209 15.32 -1.53 -24.98
CA MET A 209 15.41 -2.26 -26.26
C MET A 209 15.93 -1.38 -27.41
N ARG A 210 15.56 -0.10 -27.43
CA ARG A 210 15.93 0.83 -28.49
C ARG A 210 17.37 1.35 -28.33
N PHE A 211 17.83 1.61 -27.11
CA PHE A 211 19.09 2.28 -26.83
C PHE A 211 20.22 1.33 -26.41
N LEU A 212 19.94 0.20 -25.78
CA LEU A 212 20.94 -0.76 -25.33
C LEU A 212 21.82 -1.31 -26.45
N PRO A 213 21.32 -1.66 -27.66
CA PRO A 213 22.18 -2.15 -28.75
C PRO A 213 23.22 -1.13 -29.22
N SER A 214 22.98 0.15 -28.95
CA SER A 214 23.85 1.25 -29.35
C SER A 214 24.82 1.74 -28.28
N ALA A 215 24.70 1.24 -27.04
CA ALA A 215 25.49 1.71 -25.92
C ALA A 215 26.91 1.10 -25.98
N PRO A 216 27.97 1.92 -25.96
CA PRO A 216 29.36 1.46 -26.08
C PRO A 216 29.79 0.52 -24.95
N LEU A 217 29.17 0.59 -23.78
CA LEU A 217 29.40 -0.29 -22.63
C LEU A 217 29.01 -1.76 -22.91
N PHE A 218 27.99 -2.00 -23.74
CA PHE A 218 27.57 -3.37 -24.08
C PHE A 218 28.43 -4.02 -25.15
N ARG A 219 29.13 -3.24 -26.00
CA ARG A 219 30.09 -3.80 -26.98
C ARG A 219 31.29 -4.50 -26.33
N VAL A 220 31.67 -4.08 -25.15
CA VAL A 220 32.79 -4.69 -24.39
C VAL A 220 32.40 -6.08 -23.84
N PHE A 221 31.11 -6.32 -23.62
CA PHE A 221 30.60 -7.54 -23.00
C PHE A 221 30.08 -8.59 -24.01
N VAL A 222 29.83 -8.20 -25.25
CA VAL A 222 29.32 -9.10 -26.31
C VAL A 222 30.43 -9.59 -27.24
N SER A 223 31.67 -9.08 -27.12
CA SER A 223 32.82 -9.53 -27.92
C SER A 223 33.62 -10.63 -27.22
N LYS A 224 33.02 -11.81 -27.08
CA LYS A 224 33.75 -13.10 -26.96
C LYS A 224 32.90 -14.21 -27.54
#